data_54050303224cafb07f45ebc039e9ff36
#
_entry.id   54050303224cafb07f45ebc039e9ff36
#
_cell.length_a   1.000
_cell.length_b   1.000
_cell.length_c   1.000
_cell.angle_alpha   90.00
_cell.angle_beta   90.00
_cell.angle_gamma   90.00
#
_symmetry.space_group_name_H-M   'P 1'
#
loop_
_entity.id
_entity.type
_entity.pdbx_description
1 polymer ?
#
loop_
_entity_poly.entity_id
_entity_poly.type
_entity_poly.pdbx_seq_one_letter_code
_entity_poly.pdbx_strand_id
1 'polypeptide(L)'
;MAHVQPNARQSRVVGLADGVLQVRVAAPPVKGRANLELIALLSDVLGVGRSDLTIEKGVTSRSKTIGVNGLGQDQVARLLERHVTMR
;
A
#
# COMPACT_ATOMS: atom_id res chain seq x y z
N MET A 1 -6.26 -1.73 6.14
CA MET A 1 -5.52 -0.57 6.65
C MET A 1 -4.04 -0.72 6.33
N ALA A 2 -3.38 0.36 6.01
CA ALA A 2 -1.97 0.33 5.66
C ALA A 2 -1.21 1.37 6.48
N HIS A 3 -0.05 0.98 6.98
CA HIS A 3 0.89 1.89 7.63
C HIS A 3 2.01 2.20 6.63
N VAL A 4 2.16 3.46 6.27
CA VAL A 4 3.05 3.89 5.21
C VAL A 4 4.23 4.66 5.79
N GLN A 5 5.43 4.21 5.46
CA GLN A 5 6.66 4.90 5.88
C GLN A 5 7.29 5.58 4.65
N PRO A 6 7.30 6.92 4.61
CA PRO A 6 7.89 7.64 3.48
C PRO A 6 9.41 7.72 3.59
N ASN A 7 10.03 8.31 2.59
CA ASN A 7 11.48 8.54 2.53
C ASN A 7 12.30 7.26 2.52
N ALA A 8 11.73 6.16 2.04
CA ALA A 8 12.48 4.92 1.87
C ALA A 8 13.31 5.00 0.59
N ARG A 9 14.32 4.15 0.49
CA ARG A 9 15.11 4.07 -0.74
C ARG A 9 14.35 3.43 -1.87
N GLN A 10 13.47 2.48 -1.53
CA GLN A 10 12.67 1.76 -2.52
C GLN A 10 11.26 1.62 -1.98
N SER A 11 10.30 1.65 -2.89
CA SER A 11 8.91 1.37 -2.55
C SER A 11 8.72 -0.13 -2.50
N ARG A 12 8.21 -0.64 -1.37
CA ARG A 12 8.02 -2.08 -1.21
C ARG A 12 7.00 -2.39 -0.12
N VAL A 13 6.39 -3.55 -0.26
CA VAL A 13 5.56 -4.11 0.80
C VAL A 13 6.48 -4.83 1.78
N VAL A 14 6.45 -4.41 3.03
CA VAL A 14 7.31 -4.99 4.07
C VAL A 14 6.67 -6.21 4.69
N GLY A 15 5.37 -6.13 4.99
CA GLY A 15 4.69 -7.25 5.60
C GLY A 15 3.26 -6.91 5.96
N LEU A 16 2.60 -7.90 6.56
CA LEU A 16 1.25 -7.75 7.05
C LEU A 16 1.25 -8.20 8.50
N ALA A 17 0.92 -7.30 9.41
CA ALA A 17 0.94 -7.57 10.85
C ALA A 17 -0.40 -7.16 11.45
N ASP A 18 -1.08 -8.10 12.10
CA ASP A 18 -2.37 -7.87 12.75
C ASP A 18 -3.39 -7.21 11.83
N GLY A 19 -3.41 -7.62 10.56
CA GLY A 19 -4.32 -7.07 9.58
C GLY A 19 -3.90 -5.71 9.05
N VAL A 20 -2.75 -5.19 9.45
CA VAL A 20 -2.24 -3.90 8.99
C VAL A 20 -1.08 -4.12 8.02
N LEU A 21 -1.24 -3.61 6.81
CA LEU A 21 -0.21 -3.69 5.79
C LEU A 21 0.91 -2.71 6.10
N GLN A 22 2.14 -3.21 6.13
CA GLN A 22 3.31 -2.37 6.35
C GLN A 22 3.97 -2.10 5.00
N VAL A 23 4.09 -0.82 4.64
CA VAL A 23 4.60 -0.43 3.32
C VAL A 23 5.64 0.67 3.49
N ARG A 24 6.71 0.60 2.70
CA ARG A 24 7.67 1.69 2.57
C ARG A 24 7.53 2.28 1.17
N VAL A 25 7.58 3.60 1.09
CA VAL A 25 7.50 4.29 -0.21
C VAL A 25 8.68 5.22 -0.41
N ALA A 26 9.19 5.24 -1.63
CA ALA A 26 10.34 6.05 -2.03
C ALA A 26 9.86 7.43 -2.46
N ALA A 27 9.22 8.15 -1.53
CA ALA A 27 8.71 9.49 -1.80
C ALA A 27 8.64 10.28 -0.50
N PRO A 28 8.83 11.60 -0.57
CA PRO A 28 8.69 12.44 0.62
C PRO A 28 7.20 12.58 1.01
N PRO A 29 6.89 12.83 2.28
CA PRO A 29 5.51 12.95 2.74
C PRO A 29 4.96 14.36 2.48
N VAL A 30 5.04 14.81 1.23
CA VAL A 30 4.60 16.15 0.85
C VAL A 30 3.66 16.08 -0.34
N LYS A 31 2.62 16.90 -0.32
CA LYS A 31 1.70 17.13 -1.44
C LYS A 31 1.17 15.84 -2.07
N GLY A 32 0.91 14.83 -1.26
CA GLY A 32 0.35 13.59 -1.75
C GLY A 32 1.29 12.71 -2.54
N ARG A 33 2.58 13.00 -2.57
CA ARG A 33 3.53 12.20 -3.35
C ARG A 33 3.65 10.78 -2.81
N ALA A 34 3.67 10.63 -1.48
CA ALA A 34 3.69 9.31 -0.88
C ALA A 34 2.42 8.52 -1.22
N ASN A 35 1.28 9.20 -1.33
CA ASN A 35 0.03 8.56 -1.71
C ASN A 35 0.08 8.05 -3.15
N LEU A 36 0.62 8.84 -4.06
CA LEU A 36 0.76 8.42 -5.46
C LEU A 36 1.70 7.23 -5.57
N GLU A 37 2.79 7.26 -4.85
CA GLU A 37 3.75 6.16 -4.86
C GLU A 37 3.14 4.89 -4.26
N LEU A 38 2.35 5.04 -3.20
CA LEU A 38 1.64 3.93 -2.58
C LEU A 38 0.67 3.28 -3.56
N ILE A 39 -0.12 4.09 -4.26
CA ILE A 39 -1.06 3.59 -5.26
C ILE A 39 -0.33 2.86 -6.38
N ALA A 40 0.78 3.41 -6.86
CA ALA A 40 1.57 2.77 -7.91
C ALA A 40 2.11 1.42 -7.45
N LEU A 41 2.64 1.36 -6.23
CA LEU A 41 3.17 0.13 -5.67
C LEU A 41 2.08 -0.94 -5.54
N LEU A 42 0.93 -0.58 -4.98
CA LEU A 42 -0.16 -1.52 -4.79
C LEU A 42 -0.76 -1.97 -6.11
N SER A 43 -0.83 -1.08 -7.10
CA SER A 43 -1.27 -1.43 -8.45
C SER A 43 -0.40 -2.55 -9.02
N ASP A 44 0.91 -2.42 -8.90
CA ASP A 44 1.86 -3.44 -9.36
C ASP A 44 1.72 -4.75 -8.60
N VAL A 45 1.68 -4.65 -7.28
CA VAL A 45 1.67 -5.84 -6.41
C VAL A 45 0.38 -6.62 -6.56
N LEU A 46 -0.74 -5.92 -6.65
CA LEU A 46 -2.06 -6.55 -6.73
C LEU A 46 -2.49 -6.87 -8.16
N GLY A 47 -1.82 -6.29 -9.14
CA GLY A 47 -2.18 -6.51 -10.53
C GLY A 47 -3.49 -5.85 -10.93
N VAL A 48 -3.82 -4.72 -10.29
CA VAL A 48 -5.04 -3.96 -10.59
C VAL A 48 -4.67 -2.59 -11.12
N GLY A 49 -5.62 -1.93 -11.78
CA GLY A 49 -5.40 -0.57 -12.25
C GLY A 49 -5.33 0.42 -11.10
N ARG A 50 -4.62 1.52 -11.31
CA ARG A 50 -4.52 2.56 -10.28
C ARG A 50 -5.88 3.15 -9.94
N SER A 51 -6.78 3.20 -10.91
CA SER A 51 -8.13 3.71 -10.70
C SER A 51 -8.98 2.79 -9.83
N ASP A 52 -8.55 1.55 -9.64
CA ASP A 52 -9.24 0.60 -8.76
C ASP A 52 -8.81 0.75 -7.30
N LEU A 53 -7.87 1.63 -7.03
CA LEU A 53 -7.34 1.86 -5.70
C LEU A 53 -7.72 3.26 -5.23
N THR A 54 -8.20 3.35 -4.00
CA THR A 54 -8.63 4.61 -3.41
C THR A 54 -8.14 4.71 -1.98
N ILE A 55 -7.61 5.88 -1.61
CA ILE A 55 -7.28 6.15 -0.22
C ILE A 55 -8.51 6.76 0.41
N GLU A 56 -9.19 5.97 1.25
CA GLU A 56 -10.48 6.36 1.83
C GLU A 56 -10.34 7.22 3.06
N LYS A 57 -9.29 6.99 3.84
CA LYS A 57 -9.03 7.74 5.07
C LYS A 57 -7.53 7.89 5.25
N GLY A 58 -7.12 8.93 5.95
CA GLY A 58 -5.73 9.12 6.30
C GLY A 58 -4.87 9.68 5.18
N VAL A 59 -5.44 10.52 4.31
CA VAL A 59 -4.71 11.08 3.18
C VAL A 59 -3.44 11.79 3.63
N THR A 60 -3.46 12.44 4.78
CA THR A 60 -2.32 13.18 5.30
C THR A 60 -1.63 12.48 6.46
N SER A 61 -2.01 11.26 6.79
CA SER A 61 -1.40 10.53 7.89
C SER A 61 -0.63 9.32 7.38
N ARG A 62 0.19 8.74 8.25
CA ARG A 62 0.95 7.53 7.91
C ARG A 62 0.08 6.27 7.90
N SER A 63 -1.02 6.29 8.65
CA SER A 63 -1.97 5.18 8.68
C SER A 63 -3.10 5.50 7.72
N LYS A 64 -3.31 4.64 6.73
CA LYS A 64 -4.26 4.90 5.66
C LYS A 64 -5.20 3.71 5.49
N THR A 65 -6.44 4.01 5.11
CA THR A 65 -7.41 3.00 4.73
C THR A 65 -7.51 3.00 3.21
N ILE A 66 -7.23 1.84 2.61
CA ILE A 66 -7.19 1.70 1.15
C ILE A 66 -8.38 0.85 0.71
N GLY A 67 -9.13 1.37 -0.25
CA GLY A 67 -10.18 0.61 -0.91
C GLY A 67 -9.67 0.03 -2.21
N VAL A 68 -10.03 -1.23 -2.49
CA VAL A 68 -9.64 -1.91 -3.72
C VAL A 68 -10.89 -2.42 -4.40
N ASN A 69 -11.17 -1.91 -5.60
CA ASN A 69 -12.30 -2.39 -6.39
C ASN A 69 -11.95 -3.73 -7.03
N GLY A 70 -12.90 -4.65 -6.99
CA GLY A 70 -12.77 -5.91 -7.70
C GLY A 70 -12.08 -7.02 -6.93
N LEU A 71 -11.56 -6.75 -5.74
CA LEU A 71 -10.90 -7.74 -4.90
C LEU A 71 -11.46 -7.70 -3.49
N GLY A 72 -11.73 -8.87 -2.93
CA GLY A 72 -12.09 -9.00 -1.52
C GLY A 72 -10.85 -8.97 -0.63
N GLN A 73 -11.07 -8.81 0.66
CA GLN A 73 -9.97 -8.77 1.62
C GLN A 73 -9.09 -10.02 1.57
N ASP A 74 -9.70 -11.18 1.43
CA ASP A 74 -8.95 -12.44 1.38
C ASP A 74 -8.06 -12.51 0.16
N GLN A 75 -8.56 -12.04 -0.98
CA GLN A 75 -7.77 -12.01 -2.22
C GLN A 75 -6.60 -11.06 -2.11
N VAL A 76 -6.85 -9.89 -1.55
CA VAL A 76 -5.79 -8.89 -1.33
C VAL A 76 -4.71 -9.46 -0.42
N ALA A 77 -5.11 -10.09 0.68
CA ALA A 77 -4.16 -10.67 1.63
C ALA A 77 -3.29 -11.74 0.97
N ARG A 78 -3.88 -12.59 0.15
CA ARG A 78 -3.13 -13.64 -0.55
C ARG A 78 -2.12 -13.07 -1.53
N LEU A 79 -2.52 -12.05 -2.29
CA LEU A 79 -1.63 -11.42 -3.24
C LEU A 79 -0.49 -10.70 -2.54
N LEU A 80 -0.77 -10.05 -1.43
CA LEU A 80 0.26 -9.36 -0.67
C LEU A 80 1.26 -10.33 -0.05
N GLU A 81 0.80 -11.47 0.43
CA GLU A 81 1.68 -12.48 1.01
C GLU A 81 2.73 -12.96 0.01
N ARG A 82 2.39 -13.01 -1.27
CA ARG A 82 3.34 -13.43 -2.31
C ARG A 82 4.48 -12.44 -2.48
N HIS A 83 4.25 -11.19 -2.11
CA HIS A 83 5.24 -10.13 -2.29
C HIS A 83 5.99 -9.77 -1.03
N VAL A 84 5.63 -10.39 0.09
CA VAL A 84 6.34 -10.18 1.35
C VAL A 84 7.58 -11.04 1.36
N THR A 85 8.73 -10.42 1.57
CA THR A 85 9.98 -11.16 1.70
C THR A 85 10.06 -11.72 3.10
N MET A 86 10.03 -13.02 3.17
CA MET A 86 10.16 -13.69 4.45
C MET A 86 11.62 -13.88 4.76
N ARG A 87 11.92 -13.51 5.88
CA ARG A 87 13.23 -13.87 6.20
C ARG A 87 14.09 -13.05 6.54
#